data_4640583398609703b771eaf392a265fd
#
_entry.id   4640583398609703b771eaf392a265fd
#
_cell.length_a   1.000
_cell.length_b   1.000
_cell.length_c   1.000
_cell.angle_alpha   90.00
_cell.angle_beta   90.00
_cell.angle_gamma   90.00
#
_symmetry.space_group_name_H-M   'P 1'
#
loop_
_entity.id
_entity.type
_entity.pdbx_description
1 polymer ?
#
loop_
_entity_poly.entity_id
_entity_poly.type
_entity_poly.pdbx_seq_one_letter_code
_entity_poly.pdbx_strand_id
1 'polypeptide(L)'
;MAKLVECQNASLKNQIHRIVQMKPLFQLSTRRYDEELPLVKKSMDDLESNCKVKDGFQIKEPFEKAGWTFFNLELSAEMATVIENSGMMENAGGFSISEQLKNFLGHFLESKGSNVRITKINY
;
A
#
# COMPACT_ATOMS: atom_id res chain seq x y z
N MET A 1 -15.54 7.11 20.07
CA MET A 1 -16.24 7.24 20.04
C MET A 1 -16.57 7.36 20.09
N ALA A 2 -16.35 7.10 19.58
CA ALA A 2 -17.13 7.19 19.35
C ALA A 2 -17.07 7.24 19.06
N LYS A 3 -16.94 7.09 18.60
CA LYS A 3 -17.53 7.14 18.07
C LYS A 3 -17.70 7.66 17.65
N LEU A 4 -17.43 7.68 17.24
CA LEU A 4 -18.15 8.04 16.77
C LEU A 4 -18.37 8.26 16.69
N VAL A 5 -18.27 8.02 16.74
CA VAL A 5 -19.03 8.08 16.69
C VAL A 5 -19.33 7.87 16.70
N GLU A 6 -19.56 7.63 16.70
CA GLU A 6 -20.32 7.31 16.79
C GLU A 6 -20.79 7.57 16.57
N CYS A 7 -21.06 7.73 16.19
CA CYS A 7 -21.70 7.80 15.92
C CYS A 7 -21.76 8.34 15.45
N GLN A 8 -22.02 8.74 15.32
CA GLN A 8 -22.20 8.90 14.89
C GLN A 8 -22.76 9.02 14.01
N ASN A 9 -23.30 9.12 13.75
CA ASN A 9 -24.10 9.07 12.58
C ASN A 9 -23.84 7.82 11.78
N ALA A 10 -24.87 7.03 11.54
CA ALA A 10 -24.69 5.67 11.09
C ALA A 10 -24.26 5.58 9.63
N SER A 11 -24.79 6.43 8.74
CA SER A 11 -24.44 6.32 7.33
C SER A 11 -23.00 6.73 7.07
N LEU A 12 -22.51 7.74 7.75
CA LEU A 12 -21.13 8.13 7.62
C LEU A 12 -20.21 7.05 8.15
N LYS A 13 -20.58 6.44 9.26
CA LYS A 13 -19.81 5.34 9.79
C LYS A 13 -19.75 4.17 8.81
N ASN A 14 -20.84 3.88 8.15
CA ASN A 14 -20.87 2.78 7.18
C ASN A 14 -19.97 3.05 6.00
N GLN A 15 -19.92 4.29 5.53
CA GLN A 15 -19.04 4.64 4.43
C GLN A 15 -17.57 4.54 4.82
N ILE A 16 -17.25 5.05 6.00
CA ILE A 16 -15.89 4.95 6.50
C ILE A 16 -15.52 3.48 6.68
N HIS A 17 -16.43 2.71 7.22
CA HIS A 17 -16.18 1.30 7.46
C HIS A 17 -15.88 0.56 6.15
N ARG A 18 -16.59 0.86 5.09
CA ARG A 18 -16.32 0.26 3.79
C ARG A 18 -14.93 0.59 3.30
N ILE A 19 -14.54 1.86 3.42
CA ILE A 19 -13.25 2.31 2.96
C ILE A 19 -12.14 1.58 3.71
N VAL A 20 -12.26 1.51 5.04
CA VAL A 20 -11.21 0.90 5.85
C VAL A 20 -11.13 -0.61 5.69
N GLN A 21 -12.15 -1.22 5.09
CA GLN A 21 -12.10 -2.65 4.82
C GLN A 21 -11.44 -2.98 3.49
N MET A 22 -11.22 -1.97 2.65
CA MET A 22 -10.53 -2.19 1.38
C MET A 22 -9.05 -2.43 1.64
N LYS A 23 -8.53 -3.47 1.04
CA LYS A 23 -7.12 -3.81 1.15
C LYS A 23 -6.48 -3.65 -0.21
N PRO A 24 -5.80 -2.52 -0.43
CA PRO A 24 -5.17 -2.29 -1.73
C PRO A 24 -4.16 -3.37 -2.06
N LEU A 25 -4.22 -3.84 -3.28
CA LEU A 25 -3.36 -4.92 -3.74
C LEU A 25 -2.59 -4.45 -4.96
N PHE A 26 -1.27 -4.60 -4.89
CA PHE A 26 -0.38 -4.19 -5.96
C PHE A 26 0.44 -5.37 -6.42
N GLN A 27 0.79 -5.39 -7.70
CA GLN A 27 1.71 -6.38 -8.21
C GLN A 27 3.05 -5.70 -8.45
N LEU A 28 4.09 -6.28 -7.89
CA LEU A 28 5.45 -5.84 -8.12
C LEU A 28 6.14 -6.84 -9.03
N SER A 29 7.02 -6.35 -9.89
CA SER A 29 7.77 -7.22 -10.78
C SER A 29 9.21 -6.76 -10.87
N THR A 30 10.10 -7.72 -11.00
CA THR A 30 11.53 -7.46 -11.07
C THR A 30 12.24 -8.63 -11.75
N ARG A 31 13.40 -8.35 -12.32
CA ARG A 31 14.29 -9.39 -12.83
C ARG A 31 15.31 -9.83 -11.80
N ARG A 32 15.37 -9.15 -10.65
CA ARG A 32 16.35 -9.40 -9.60
C ARG A 32 15.67 -9.61 -8.27
N TYR A 33 14.81 -10.61 -8.23
CA TYR A 33 13.97 -10.83 -7.06
C TYR A 33 14.79 -10.97 -5.77
N ASP A 34 15.88 -11.74 -5.82
CA ASP A 34 16.69 -11.97 -4.62
C ASP A 34 17.33 -10.70 -4.08
N GLU A 35 17.59 -9.73 -4.94
CA GLU A 35 18.16 -8.45 -4.52
C GLU A 35 17.08 -7.45 -4.13
N GLU A 36 15.94 -7.47 -4.83
CA GLU A 36 14.90 -6.48 -4.62
C GLU A 36 14.00 -6.80 -3.43
N LEU A 37 13.73 -8.07 -3.19
CA LEU A 37 12.82 -8.43 -2.10
C LEU A 37 13.25 -7.89 -0.74
N PRO A 38 14.54 -8.02 -0.32
CA PRO A 38 14.95 -7.44 0.95
C PRO A 38 14.76 -5.93 1.01
N LEU A 39 14.99 -5.23 -0.11
CA LEU A 39 14.80 -3.79 -0.16
C LEU A 39 13.32 -3.43 -0.01
N VAL A 40 12.45 -4.17 -0.69
CA VAL A 40 11.01 -3.93 -0.58
C VAL A 40 10.55 -4.17 0.85
N LYS A 41 10.97 -5.28 1.46
CA LYS A 41 10.58 -5.59 2.83
C LYS A 41 11.03 -4.51 3.80
N LYS A 42 12.29 -4.09 3.69
CA LYS A 42 12.81 -3.06 4.58
C LYS A 42 12.08 -1.74 4.38
N SER A 43 11.83 -1.39 3.12
CA SER A 43 11.12 -0.16 2.82
C SER A 43 9.72 -0.17 3.42
N MET A 44 9.03 -1.29 3.28
CA MET A 44 7.68 -1.40 3.82
C MET A 44 7.69 -1.43 5.34
N ASP A 45 8.71 -2.04 5.95
CA ASP A 45 8.86 -1.99 7.41
C ASP A 45 9.06 -0.55 7.88
N ASP A 46 9.86 0.23 7.17
CA ASP A 46 10.07 1.63 7.50
C ASP A 46 8.77 2.42 7.37
N LEU A 47 8.02 2.17 6.31
CA LEU A 47 6.74 2.85 6.11
C LEU A 47 5.75 2.48 7.20
N GLU A 48 5.71 1.21 7.56
CA GLU A 48 4.84 0.73 8.62
C GLU A 48 5.18 1.42 9.95
N SER A 49 6.46 1.56 10.24
CA SER A 49 6.90 2.26 11.45
C SER A 49 6.50 3.73 11.42
N ASN A 50 6.64 4.38 10.26
CA ASN A 50 6.25 5.78 10.12
C ASN A 50 4.76 5.97 10.31
N CYS A 51 3.98 5.00 9.88
CA CYS A 51 2.52 5.05 10.03
C CYS A 51 2.06 4.58 11.41
N LYS A 52 2.95 3.97 12.17
CA LYS A 52 2.64 3.43 13.51
C LYS A 52 1.53 2.39 13.46
N VAL A 53 1.59 1.54 12.45
CA VAL A 53 0.63 0.48 12.23
C VAL A 53 1.34 -0.84 12.35
N LYS A 54 0.69 -1.84 12.94
CA LYS A 54 1.21 -3.21 12.99
C LYS A 54 0.55 -4.04 11.91
N ASP A 55 1.34 -4.94 11.32
CA ASP A 55 0.84 -5.83 10.26
C ASP A 55 0.23 -5.02 9.13
N GLY A 56 0.90 -3.94 8.75
CA GLY A 56 0.38 -3.01 7.75
C GLY A 56 0.49 -3.49 6.32
N PHE A 57 1.28 -4.53 6.07
CA PHE A 57 1.44 -5.03 4.72
C PHE A 57 1.72 -6.52 4.74
N GLN A 58 1.50 -7.16 3.60
CA GLN A 58 1.81 -8.57 3.41
C GLN A 58 2.34 -8.76 2.00
N ILE A 59 3.45 -9.50 1.88
CA ILE A 59 4.02 -9.85 0.60
C ILE A 59 3.65 -11.30 0.32
N LYS A 60 2.97 -11.53 -0.80
CA LYS A 60 2.48 -12.86 -1.17
C LYS A 60 3.56 -13.63 -1.91
N GLU A 61 3.33 -14.91 -2.13
CA GLU A 61 4.30 -15.77 -2.80
C GLU A 61 4.55 -15.32 -4.23
N PRO A 62 5.81 -15.36 -4.68
CA PRO A 62 6.15 -14.95 -6.03
C PRO A 62 5.87 -16.03 -7.06
N PHE A 63 5.77 -15.62 -8.32
CA PHE A 63 5.80 -16.54 -9.44
C PHE A 63 6.66 -15.95 -10.55
N GLU A 64 7.21 -16.81 -11.38
CA GLU A 64 8.09 -16.39 -12.46
C GLU A 64 7.43 -16.61 -13.82
N LYS A 65 7.67 -15.67 -14.72
CA LYS A 65 7.21 -15.79 -16.09
C LYS A 65 8.11 -14.96 -16.99
N ALA A 66 8.68 -15.61 -18.02
CA ALA A 66 9.49 -14.94 -19.04
C ALA A 66 10.65 -14.13 -18.46
N GLY A 67 11.30 -14.67 -17.44
CA GLY A 67 12.47 -14.02 -16.84
C GLY A 67 12.16 -12.96 -15.82
N TRP A 68 10.87 -12.73 -15.55
CA TRP A 68 10.45 -11.78 -14.53
C TRP A 68 9.83 -12.53 -13.36
N THR A 69 10.07 -12.00 -12.16
CA THR A 69 9.41 -12.49 -10.96
C THR A 69 8.35 -11.50 -10.57
N PHE A 70 7.14 -11.99 -10.34
CA PHE A 70 5.98 -11.19 -9.95
C PHE A 70 5.60 -11.58 -8.54
N PHE A 71 5.29 -10.60 -7.71
CA PHE A 71 4.79 -10.88 -6.37
C PHE A 71 3.84 -9.78 -5.97
N ASN A 72 2.87 -10.12 -5.14
CA ASN A 72 1.83 -9.18 -4.75
C ASN A 72 2.14 -8.58 -3.39
N LEU A 73 1.87 -7.30 -3.28
CA LEU A 73 1.98 -6.55 -2.02
C LEU A 73 0.58 -6.09 -1.65
N GLU A 74 0.12 -6.50 -0.49
CA GLU A 74 -1.19 -6.10 0.01
C GLU A 74 -0.99 -5.19 1.22
N LEU A 75 -1.69 -4.05 1.22
CA LEU A 75 -1.69 -3.18 2.39
C LEU A 75 -2.90 -3.50 3.25
N SER A 76 -2.74 -3.36 4.56
CA SER A 76 -3.91 -3.45 5.43
C SER A 76 -4.78 -2.22 5.21
N ALA A 77 -6.06 -2.35 5.50
CA ALA A 77 -6.98 -1.23 5.39
C ALA A 77 -6.54 -0.09 6.31
N GLU A 78 -6.06 -0.42 7.49
CA GLU A 78 -5.59 0.57 8.44
C GLU A 78 -4.42 1.36 7.89
N MET A 79 -3.43 0.67 7.33
CA MET A 79 -2.25 1.33 6.79
C MET A 79 -2.60 2.24 5.61
N ALA A 80 -3.47 1.75 4.73
CA ALA A 80 -3.93 2.56 3.59
C ALA A 80 -4.62 3.83 4.07
N THR A 81 -5.45 3.71 5.10
CA THR A 81 -6.16 4.86 5.67
C THR A 81 -5.18 5.87 6.28
N VAL A 82 -4.18 5.39 7.01
CA VAL A 82 -3.20 6.28 7.61
C VAL A 82 -2.41 7.02 6.54
N ILE A 83 -1.99 6.32 5.48
CA ILE A 83 -1.26 6.96 4.39
C ILE A 83 -2.13 8.04 3.75
N GLU A 84 -3.38 7.72 3.49
CA GLU A 84 -4.30 8.68 2.86
C GLU A 84 -4.50 9.91 3.75
N ASN A 85 -4.71 9.72 5.04
CA ASN A 85 -5.02 10.81 5.95
C ASN A 85 -3.80 11.63 6.36
N SER A 86 -2.61 11.09 6.16
CA SER A 86 -1.38 11.77 6.58
C SER A 86 -0.90 12.83 5.59
N GLY A 87 -1.45 12.85 4.39
CA GLY A 87 -0.97 13.75 3.36
C GLY A 87 0.24 13.23 2.59
N MET A 88 0.70 12.03 2.88
CA MET A 88 1.87 11.48 2.20
C MET A 88 1.70 11.37 0.69
N MET A 89 0.46 11.24 0.21
CA MET A 89 0.19 11.06 -1.21
C MET A 89 -0.04 12.36 -1.97
N GLU A 90 0.02 13.51 -1.31
CA GLU A 90 -0.41 14.77 -1.93
C GLU A 90 0.34 15.08 -3.21
N ASN A 91 1.61 14.76 -3.27
CA ASN A 91 2.45 15.09 -4.43
C ASN A 91 2.70 13.89 -5.32
N ALA A 92 2.01 12.79 -5.11
CA ALA A 92 2.28 11.58 -5.87
C ALA A 92 1.71 11.62 -7.30
N GLY A 93 0.65 12.39 -7.50
CA GLY A 93 0.00 12.44 -8.79
C GLY A 93 -0.98 11.30 -9.01
N GLY A 94 -1.92 11.49 -9.94
CA GLY A 94 -2.93 10.49 -10.24
C GLY A 94 -4.33 11.07 -10.14
N PHE A 95 -5.27 10.48 -10.88
CA PHE A 95 -6.65 10.96 -10.93
C PHE A 95 -7.53 10.38 -9.83
N SER A 96 -7.12 9.26 -9.24
CA SER A 96 -7.90 8.62 -8.20
C SER A 96 -7.00 8.34 -7.01
N ILE A 97 -7.63 8.05 -5.86
CA ILE A 97 -6.87 7.70 -4.66
C ILE A 97 -6.04 6.45 -4.90
N SER A 98 -6.59 5.49 -5.63
CA SER A 98 -5.85 4.25 -5.90
C SER A 98 -4.60 4.50 -6.75
N GLU A 99 -4.70 5.39 -7.73
CA GLU A 99 -3.53 5.76 -8.52
C GLU A 99 -2.52 6.54 -7.70
N GLN A 100 -2.99 7.44 -6.86
CA GLN A 100 -2.12 8.20 -6.00
C GLN A 100 -1.35 7.29 -5.04
N LEU A 101 -2.04 6.30 -4.48
CA LEU A 101 -1.40 5.35 -3.59
C LEU A 101 -0.35 4.52 -4.32
N LYS A 102 -0.68 4.05 -5.53
CA LYS A 102 0.28 3.30 -6.34
C LYS A 102 1.51 4.15 -6.64
N ASN A 103 1.29 5.39 -7.07
CA ASN A 103 2.39 6.28 -7.41
C ASN A 103 3.22 6.63 -6.18
N PHE A 104 2.58 6.84 -5.05
CA PHE A 104 3.29 7.08 -3.80
C PHE A 104 4.20 5.90 -3.46
N LEU A 105 3.66 4.68 -3.51
CA LEU A 105 4.46 3.51 -3.17
C LEU A 105 5.63 3.33 -4.14
N GLY A 106 5.38 3.56 -5.44
CA GLY A 106 6.44 3.47 -6.42
C GLY A 106 7.58 4.44 -6.12
N HIS A 107 7.24 5.69 -5.84
CA HIS A 107 8.25 6.69 -5.50
C HIS A 107 8.94 6.37 -4.18
N PHE A 108 8.19 5.87 -3.20
CA PHE A 108 8.77 5.53 -1.91
C PHE A 108 9.79 4.41 -2.05
N LEU A 109 9.43 3.35 -2.77
CA LEU A 109 10.34 2.23 -2.99
C LEU A 109 11.57 2.68 -3.76
N GLU A 110 11.37 3.49 -4.79
CA GLU A 110 12.47 4.01 -5.58
C GLU A 110 13.43 4.83 -4.72
N SER A 111 12.89 5.63 -3.82
CA SER A 111 13.71 6.45 -2.93
C SER A 111 14.54 5.61 -1.98
N LYS A 112 14.16 4.37 -1.75
CA LYS A 112 14.88 3.43 -0.91
C LYS A 112 15.83 2.55 -1.69
N GLY A 113 15.95 2.77 -2.99
CA GLY A 113 16.90 2.04 -3.83
C GLY A 113 16.32 0.87 -4.59
N SER A 114 15.01 0.66 -4.49
CA SER A 114 14.37 -0.43 -5.21
C SER A 114 14.01 -0.02 -6.63
N ASN A 115 14.12 -0.98 -7.56
CA ASN A 115 13.80 -0.75 -8.96
C ASN A 115 12.63 -1.60 -9.43
N VAL A 116 11.81 -2.10 -8.51
CA VAL A 116 10.67 -2.91 -8.89
C VAL A 116 9.65 -2.06 -9.64
N ARG A 117 8.94 -2.69 -10.56
CA ARG A 117 7.77 -2.08 -11.20
C ARG A 117 6.56 -2.36 -10.33
N ILE A 118 5.65 -1.41 -10.28
CA ILE A 118 4.46 -1.56 -9.47
C ILE A 118 3.23 -1.24 -10.32
N THR A 119 2.23 -2.11 -10.23
CA THR A 119 0.93 -1.88 -10.87
C THR A 119 -0.15 -2.18 -9.83
N LYS A 120 -1.27 -1.49 -9.93
CA LYS A 120 -2.38 -1.83 -9.05
C LYS A 120 -3.15 -3.00 -9.68
N ILE A 121 -3.59 -3.92 -8.82
CA ILE A 121 -4.37 -5.05 -9.30
C ILE A 121 -5.84 -4.84 -9.05
N ASN A 122 -6.18 -4.44 -7.83
CA ASN A 122 -7.57 -4.44 -7.44
C ASN A 122 -7.80 -3.52 -6.24
N TYR A 123 -8.76 -2.61 -6.37
CA TYR A 123 -9.44 -1.94 -5.26
C TYR A 123 -10.28 -0.76 -5.68
#